data_72c40fe604d5ed9c6e6f794ace7a9bbc
#
_entry.id   72c40fe604d5ed9c6e6f794ace7a9bbc
#
_cell.length_a   1.000
_cell.length_b   1.000
_cell.length_c   1.000
_cell.angle_alpha   90.00
_cell.angle_beta   90.00
_cell.angle_gamma   90.00
#
_symmetry.space_group_name_H-M   'P 1'
#
loop_
_entity.id
_entity.type
_entity.pdbx_description
1 polymer ?
#
loop_
_entity_poly.entity_id
_entity_poly.type
_entity_poly.pdbx_seq_one_letter_code
_entity_poly.pdbx_strand_id
1 'polypeptide(L)'
;MRAVLDIVLLVLQIYIWLLIAAAVLSWLVAFNVVNTRNQVVAMLLDFLYRLTEPLLRPIRSMLPNLGGLDVSPVILILLILLLENIIVRYIYPNVF
;
A
#
# COMPACT_ATOMS: atom_id res chain seq x y z
N MET A 1 12.21 -20.04 -12.76
CA MET A 1 12.51 -18.87 -11.89
C MET A 1 11.86 -17.59 -12.37
N ARG A 2 11.88 -17.28 -13.67
CA ARG A 2 11.20 -16.07 -14.16
C ARG A 2 9.72 -16.05 -13.84
N ALA A 3 9.05 -17.20 -13.99
CA ALA A 3 7.62 -17.28 -13.68
C ALA A 3 7.33 -16.93 -12.22
N VAL A 4 8.20 -17.35 -11.31
CA VAL A 4 8.06 -17.03 -9.90
C VAL A 4 8.25 -15.52 -9.68
N LEU A 5 9.26 -14.93 -10.31
CA LEU A 5 9.50 -13.50 -10.20
C LEU A 5 8.36 -12.68 -10.81
N ASP A 6 7.82 -13.14 -11.94
CA ASP A 6 6.68 -12.48 -12.57
C ASP A 6 5.47 -12.46 -11.64
N ILE A 7 5.22 -13.57 -10.95
CA ILE A 7 4.12 -13.66 -9.98
C ILE A 7 4.40 -12.73 -8.80
N VAL A 8 5.62 -12.69 -8.29
CA VAL A 8 5.99 -11.81 -7.19
C VAL A 8 5.75 -10.35 -7.59
N LEU A 9 6.20 -9.96 -8.79
CA LEU A 9 6.00 -8.60 -9.27
C LEU A 9 4.51 -8.28 -9.43
N LEU A 10 3.73 -9.23 -9.92
CA LEU A 10 2.29 -9.06 -10.07
C LEU A 10 1.62 -8.84 -8.71
N VAL A 11 1.99 -9.64 -7.70
CA VAL A 11 1.45 -9.50 -6.35
C VAL A 11 1.82 -8.13 -5.77
N LEU A 12 3.08 -7.70 -5.97
CA LEU A 12 3.51 -6.38 -5.50
C LEU A 12 2.72 -5.27 -6.19
N GLN A 13 2.46 -5.43 -7.50
CA GLN A 13 1.69 -4.45 -8.25
C GLN A 13 0.25 -4.35 -7.74
N ILE A 14 -0.39 -5.49 -7.49
CA ILE A 14 -1.74 -5.52 -6.92
C ILE A 14 -1.74 -4.85 -5.54
N TYR A 15 -0.73 -5.13 -4.74
CA TYR A 15 -0.63 -4.54 -3.41
C TYR A 15 -0.48 -3.02 -3.47
N ILE A 16 0.28 -2.51 -4.44
CA ILE A 16 0.40 -1.07 -4.66
C ILE A 16 -0.98 -0.44 -4.92
N TRP A 17 -1.78 -1.07 -5.77
CA TRP A 17 -3.13 -0.58 -6.04
C TRP A 17 -4.02 -0.59 -4.79
N LEU A 18 -3.89 -1.62 -3.97
CA LEU A 18 -4.61 -1.66 -2.70
C LEU A 18 -4.18 -0.53 -1.76
N LEU A 19 -2.88 -0.23 -1.73
CA LEU A 19 -2.37 0.86 -0.92
C LEU A 19 -2.85 2.21 -1.42
N ILE A 20 -2.91 2.40 -2.73
CA ILE A 20 -3.43 3.63 -3.32
C ILE A 20 -4.91 3.80 -2.94
N ALA A 21 -5.70 2.74 -3.07
CA ALA A 21 -7.09 2.79 -2.69
C ALA A 21 -7.26 3.12 -1.20
N ALA A 22 -6.46 2.50 -0.35
CA ALA A 22 -6.51 2.75 1.08
C ALA A 22 -6.13 4.20 1.41
N ALA A 23 -5.10 4.73 0.76
CA ALA A 23 -4.66 6.10 0.97
C ALA A 23 -5.72 7.10 0.53
N VAL A 24 -6.27 6.91 -0.66
CA VAL A 24 -7.30 7.80 -1.19
C VAL A 24 -8.52 7.80 -0.28
N LEU A 25 -8.98 6.62 0.11
CA LEU A 25 -10.17 6.50 0.97
C LEU A 25 -9.92 7.13 2.33
N SER A 26 -8.74 6.92 2.90
CA SER A 26 -8.36 7.52 4.18
C SER A 26 -8.37 9.06 4.10
N TRP A 27 -7.85 9.61 3.00
CA TRP A 27 -7.84 11.06 2.80
C TRP A 27 -9.23 11.62 2.58
N LEU A 28 -10.09 10.91 1.85
CA LEU A 28 -11.47 11.30 1.66
C LEU A 28 -12.22 11.38 2.99
N VAL A 29 -11.96 10.44 3.88
CA VAL A 29 -12.54 10.46 5.22
C VAL A 29 -11.98 11.65 6.02
N ALA A 30 -10.65 11.87 5.95
CA ALA A 30 -10.00 12.97 6.67
C ALA A 30 -10.52 14.33 6.23
N PHE A 31 -10.82 14.49 4.94
CA PHE A 31 -11.37 15.75 4.41
C PHE A 31 -12.89 15.81 4.48
N ASN A 32 -13.52 14.81 5.07
CA ASN A 32 -14.96 14.77 5.27
C ASN A 32 -15.75 14.74 3.95
N VAL A 33 -15.13 14.21 2.89
CA VAL A 33 -15.78 14.05 1.58
C VAL A 33 -16.73 12.86 1.59
N VAL A 34 -16.34 11.77 2.27
CA VAL A 34 -17.16 10.58 2.41
C VAL A 34 -17.56 10.41 3.88
N ASN A 35 -18.72 9.82 4.09
CA ASN A 35 -19.29 9.66 5.41
C ASN A 35 -19.00 8.25 5.93
N THR A 36 -18.26 8.17 7.04
CA THR A 36 -17.94 6.89 7.68
C THR A 36 -19.15 6.22 8.32
N ARG A 37 -20.26 6.94 8.45
CA ARG A 37 -21.54 6.36 8.90
C ARG A 37 -22.17 5.48 7.84
N ASN A 38 -21.78 5.67 6.56
CA ASN A 38 -22.25 4.79 5.50
C ASN A 38 -21.65 3.41 5.71
N GLN A 39 -22.51 2.39 5.72
CA GLN A 39 -22.10 1.02 5.99
C GLN A 39 -21.11 0.50 4.95
N VAL A 40 -21.33 0.83 3.68
CA VAL A 40 -20.44 0.42 2.59
C VAL A 40 -19.05 1.02 2.76
N VAL A 41 -18.98 2.32 3.08
CA VAL A 41 -17.72 3.00 3.31
C VAL A 41 -16.98 2.38 4.49
N ALA A 42 -17.69 2.12 5.58
CA ALA A 42 -17.10 1.51 6.78
C ALA A 42 -16.54 0.12 6.48
N MET A 43 -17.27 -0.67 5.69
CA MET A 43 -16.82 -2.02 5.30
C MET A 43 -15.56 -1.96 4.43
N LEU A 44 -15.52 -1.04 3.46
CA LEU A 44 -14.35 -0.87 2.60
C LEU A 44 -13.13 -0.43 3.40
N LEU A 45 -13.31 0.52 4.31
CA LEU A 45 -12.23 0.98 5.18
C LEU A 45 -11.67 -0.17 6.03
N ASP A 46 -12.55 -0.95 6.65
CA ASP A 46 -12.14 -2.08 7.48
C ASP A 46 -11.40 -3.13 6.65
N PHE A 47 -11.92 -3.45 5.47
CA PHE A 47 -11.31 -4.43 4.58
C PHE A 47 -9.90 -3.98 4.16
N LEU A 48 -9.77 -2.74 3.68
CA LEU A 48 -8.47 -2.20 3.26
C LEU A 48 -7.50 -2.10 4.43
N TYR A 49 -8.00 -1.70 5.60
CA TYR A 49 -7.19 -1.61 6.80
C TYR A 49 -6.59 -2.97 7.16
N ARG A 50 -7.41 -4.03 7.14
CA ARG A 50 -6.94 -5.38 7.48
C ARG A 50 -5.90 -5.90 6.50
N LEU A 51 -5.99 -5.52 5.23
CA LEU A 51 -5.03 -5.95 4.22
C LEU A 51 -3.72 -5.18 4.29
N THR A 52 -3.77 -3.91 4.66
CA THR A 52 -2.60 -3.03 4.58
C THR A 52 -1.92 -2.78 5.91
N GLU A 53 -2.64 -2.87 7.01
CA GLU A 53 -2.11 -2.52 8.34
C GLU A 53 -0.90 -3.36 8.77
N PRO A 54 -0.83 -4.68 8.48
CA PRO A 54 0.34 -5.46 8.90
C PRO A 54 1.67 -4.89 8.41
N LEU A 55 1.68 -4.29 7.21
CA LEU A 55 2.89 -3.65 6.67
C LEU A 55 2.98 -2.17 7.00
N LEU A 56 1.83 -1.51 7.17
CA LEU A 56 1.82 -0.08 7.47
C LEU A 56 2.14 0.24 8.92
N ARG A 57 1.81 -0.66 9.83
CA ARG A 57 1.99 -0.40 11.26
C ARG A 57 3.45 -0.10 11.63
N PRO A 58 4.45 -0.91 11.21
CA PRO A 58 5.84 -0.58 11.51
C PRO A 58 6.29 0.75 10.92
N ILE A 59 5.84 1.05 9.70
CA ILE A 59 6.20 2.30 9.04
C ILE A 59 5.59 3.48 9.78
N ARG A 60 4.32 3.35 10.15
CA ARG A 60 3.62 4.40 10.87
C ARG A 60 4.24 4.70 12.22
N SER A 61 4.76 3.68 12.90
CA SER A 61 5.40 3.85 14.20
C SER A 61 6.73 4.58 14.10
N MET A 62 7.39 4.55 12.94
CA MET A 62 8.66 5.24 12.72
C MET A 62 8.49 6.68 12.22
N LEU A 63 7.29 7.05 11.82
CA LEU A 63 7.02 8.38 11.27
C LEU A 63 6.51 9.32 12.34
N PRO A 64 6.88 10.62 12.28
CA PRO A 64 6.28 11.60 13.16
C PRO A 64 4.82 11.85 12.77
N ASN A 65 4.07 12.40 13.72
CA ASN A 65 2.69 12.79 13.45
C ASN A 65 2.67 13.97 12.49
N LEU A 66 2.08 13.79 11.31
CA LEU A 66 2.07 14.80 10.25
C LEU A 66 0.68 15.43 10.07
N GLY A 67 0.09 15.84 11.18
CA GLY A 67 -1.10 16.68 11.13
C GLY A 67 -2.39 15.97 10.68
N GLY A 68 -2.51 14.68 10.93
CA GLY A 68 -3.75 13.96 10.67
C GLY A 68 -3.85 13.31 9.32
N LEU A 69 -2.94 13.61 8.38
CA LEU A 69 -2.87 12.91 7.11
C LEU A 69 -1.97 11.70 7.24
N ASP A 70 -2.45 10.57 6.77
CA ASP A 70 -1.67 9.33 6.79
C ASP A 70 -0.83 9.24 5.51
N VAL A 71 0.49 9.44 5.65
CA VAL A 71 1.42 9.33 4.53
C VAL A 71 2.13 7.97 4.50
N SER A 72 1.84 7.09 5.47
CA SER A 72 2.45 5.76 5.53
C SER A 72 2.22 4.95 4.25
N PRO A 73 1.02 4.94 3.65
CA PRO A 73 0.82 4.21 2.39
C PRO A 73 1.73 4.71 1.27
N VAL A 74 1.97 6.02 1.19
CA VAL A 74 2.85 6.58 0.17
C VAL A 74 4.28 6.07 0.35
N ILE A 75 4.77 6.06 1.57
CA ILE A 75 6.12 5.59 1.87
C ILE A 75 6.25 4.11 1.55
N LEU A 76 5.26 3.31 1.92
CA LEU A 76 5.28 1.88 1.61
C LEU A 76 5.25 1.63 0.09
N ILE A 77 4.46 2.40 -0.65
CA ILE A 77 4.43 2.31 -2.11
C ILE A 77 5.81 2.60 -2.69
N LEU A 78 6.48 3.64 -2.20
CA LEU A 78 7.83 3.97 -2.67
C LEU A 78 8.82 2.84 -2.36
N LEU A 79 8.71 2.21 -1.19
CA LEU A 79 9.55 1.08 -0.84
C LEU A 79 9.29 -0.13 -1.74
N ILE A 80 8.03 -0.39 -2.07
CA ILE A 80 7.67 -1.49 -2.97
C ILE A 80 8.19 -1.20 -4.39
N LEU A 81 8.07 0.04 -4.86
CA LEU A 81 8.60 0.42 -6.17
C LEU A 81 10.12 0.24 -6.21
N LEU A 82 10.81 0.59 -5.13
CA LEU A 82 12.25 0.37 -5.03
C LEU A 82 12.56 -1.12 -5.08
N LEU A 83 11.81 -1.95 -4.37
CA LEU A 83 12.00 -3.38 -4.37
C LEU A 83 11.77 -3.97 -5.76
N GLU A 84 10.70 -3.56 -6.46
CA GLU A 84 10.44 -3.98 -7.82
C GLU A 84 11.59 -3.61 -8.75
N ASN A 85 12.11 -2.39 -8.62
CA ASN A 85 13.22 -1.90 -9.44
C ASN A 85 14.48 -2.75 -9.20
N ILE A 86 14.77 -3.09 -7.94
CA ILE A 86 15.90 -3.95 -7.60
C ILE A 86 15.72 -5.34 -8.23
N ILE A 87 14.53 -5.91 -8.11
CA ILE A 87 14.23 -7.22 -8.68
C ILE A 87 14.45 -7.21 -10.20
N VAL A 88 13.91 -6.22 -10.89
CA VAL A 88 14.00 -6.13 -12.35
C VAL A 88 15.45 -5.92 -12.80
N ARG A 89 16.20 -5.06 -12.11
CA ARG A 89 17.55 -4.70 -12.55
C ARG A 89 18.62 -5.69 -12.15
N TYR A 90 18.51 -6.29 -10.98
CA TYR A 90 19.62 -7.09 -10.42
C TYR A 90 19.30 -8.57 -10.33
N ILE A 91 18.08 -8.93 -10.07
CA ILE A 91 17.69 -10.33 -9.87
C ILE A 91 17.19 -10.94 -11.18
N TYR A 92 16.31 -10.23 -11.87
CA TYR A 92 15.64 -10.75 -13.06
C TYR A 92 16.61 -11.10 -14.18
N PRO A 93 17.65 -10.27 -14.50
CA PRO A 93 18.61 -10.63 -15.55
C PRO A 93 19.43 -11.87 -15.23
N ASN A 94 19.56 -12.26 -13.96
CA ASN A 94 20.35 -13.39 -13.52
C ASN A 94 19.51 -14.66 -13.32
N VAL A 95 18.25 -14.64 -13.77
CA VAL A 95 17.31 -15.74 -13.59
C VAL A 95 16.88 -16.28 -14.95
N PHE A 96 16.75 -17.58 -15.05
CA PHE A 96 16.36 -18.26 -16.29
C PHE A 96 14.90 -18.68 -16.27
#